data_45ad099a772ed3f79481954ec49be209
#
_entry.id   45ad099a772ed3f79481954ec49be209
#
_cell.length_a   1.000
_cell.length_b   1.000
_cell.length_c   1.000
_cell.angle_alpha   90.00
_cell.angle_beta   90.00
_cell.angle_gamma   90.00
#
_symmetry.space_group_name_H-M   'P 1'
#
loop_
_entity.id
_entity.type
_entity.pdbx_description
1 polymer ?
#
loop_
_entity_poly.entity_id
_entity_poly.type
_entity_poly.pdbx_seq_one_letter_code
_entity_poly.pdbx_strand_id
1 'polypeptide(L)' 'YNIGINVNEAAGQSVFHVHMHLIPRYKGDVKNPKGGVRGVIPDKQKY' A
#
# COMPACT_ATOMS: atom_id res chain seq x y z
N TYR A 1 -10.74 -0.78 -4.18
CA TYR A 1 -9.71 -1.70 -3.66
C TYR A 1 -8.32 -1.14 -3.90
N ASN A 2 -7.40 -1.47 -2.99
CA ASN A 2 -5.97 -1.40 -3.29
C ASN A 2 -5.43 -2.83 -3.34
N ILE A 3 -4.48 -3.07 -4.25
CA ILE A 3 -3.82 -4.36 -4.40
C ILE A 3 -2.32 -4.09 -4.29
N GLY A 4 -1.62 -4.92 -3.52
CA GLY A 4 -0.19 -4.73 -3.34
C GLY A 4 0.55 -6.00 -2.99
N ILE A 5 1.84 -6.00 -3.27
CA ILE A 5 2.76 -7.08 -2.94
C ILE A 5 4.01 -6.42 -2.36
N ASN A 6 4.47 -6.89 -1.20
CA ASN A 6 5.74 -6.45 -0.63
C ASN A 6 6.83 -7.39 -1.09
N VAL A 7 7.87 -6.86 -1.70
CA VAL A 7 8.99 -7.67 -2.22
C VAL A 7 10.26 -7.24 -1.50
N ASN A 8 10.85 -8.17 -0.78
CA ASN A 8 12.07 -8.02 0.01
C ASN A 8 11.91 -7.16 1.26
N GLU A 9 12.94 -7.14 2.06
CA GLU A 9 12.94 -6.55 3.39
C GLU A 9 12.66 -5.04 3.36
N ALA A 10 13.27 -4.33 2.41
CA ALA A 10 13.09 -2.88 2.31
C ALA A 10 11.63 -2.48 2.03
N ALA A 11 10.86 -3.38 1.43
CA ALA A 11 9.44 -3.17 1.18
C ALA A 11 8.54 -3.68 2.31
N GLY A 12 9.14 -4.17 3.40
CA GLY A 12 8.40 -4.66 4.56
C GLY A 12 7.93 -6.11 4.45
N GLN A 13 8.50 -6.89 3.53
CA GLN A 13 8.18 -8.30 3.46
C GLN A 13 8.75 -9.02 4.68
N SER A 14 7.89 -9.65 5.47
CA SER A 14 8.29 -10.36 6.68
C SER A 14 8.26 -11.89 6.50
N VAL A 15 7.44 -12.39 5.62
CA VAL A 15 7.38 -13.79 5.23
C VAL A 15 7.81 -13.88 3.77
N PHE A 16 8.93 -14.56 3.49
CA PHE A 16 9.54 -14.58 2.16
C PHE A 16 8.87 -15.59 1.25
N HIS A 17 7.59 -15.39 1.05
CA HIS A 17 6.68 -16.14 0.21
C HIS A 17 5.74 -15.13 -0.42
N VAL A 18 5.38 -15.28 -1.68
CA VAL A 18 4.52 -14.28 -2.33
C VAL A 18 3.21 -14.11 -1.55
N HIS A 19 2.89 -12.86 -1.27
CA HIS A 19 1.71 -12.50 -0.50
C HIS A 19 1.07 -11.28 -1.14
N MET A 20 -0.11 -11.47 -1.71
CA MET A 20 -0.86 -10.40 -2.36
C MET A 20 -1.90 -9.85 -1.38
N HIS A 21 -1.87 -8.54 -1.16
CA HIS A 21 -2.89 -7.86 -0.37
C HIS A 21 -4.03 -7.43 -1.27
N LEU A 22 -5.25 -7.75 -0.88
CA LEU A 22 -6.46 -7.18 -1.46
C LEU A 22 -7.14 -6.38 -0.36
N ILE A 23 -7.11 -5.06 -0.48
CA ILE A 23 -7.56 -4.16 0.58
C ILE A 23 -8.85 -3.48 0.14
N PRO A 24 -10.01 -3.86 0.72
CA PRO A 24 -11.25 -3.13 0.47
C PRO A 24 -11.15 -1.71 1.00
N ARG A 25 -11.55 -0.75 0.18
CA ARG A 25 -11.48 0.66 0.53
C ARG A 25 -12.88 1.25 0.65
N TYR A 26 -13.04 2.16 1.61
CA TYR A 26 -14.31 2.82 1.88
C TYR A 26 -14.12 4.33 1.93
N LYS A 27 -15.14 5.07 1.52
CA LYS A 27 -15.10 6.53 1.62
C LYS A 27 -14.89 6.94 3.07
N GLY A 28 -13.92 7.82 3.31
CA GLY A 28 -13.63 8.33 4.64
C GLY A 28 -12.69 7.48 5.47
N ASP A 29 -12.21 6.36 4.95
CA ASP A 29 -11.26 5.50 5.68
C ASP A 29 -9.90 6.18 5.90
N VAL A 30 -9.52 7.08 5.01
CA VAL A 30 -8.39 8.00 5.19
C VAL A 30 -8.78 9.39 4.72
N LYS A 31 -8.08 10.42 5.20
CA LYS A 31 -8.41 11.81 4.85
C LYS A 31 -8.20 12.11 3.37
N ASN A 32 -7.04 11.72 2.84
CA ASN A 32 -6.68 12.01 1.46
C ASN A 32 -6.13 10.76 0.79
N PRO A 33 -6.99 9.99 0.09
CA PRO A 33 -6.57 8.75 -0.54
C PRO A 33 -5.84 8.92 -1.86
N LYS A 34 -5.76 10.12 -2.41
CA LYS A 34 -5.14 10.34 -3.71
C LYS A 34 -3.69 9.88 -3.69
N GLY A 35 -3.31 9.16 -4.72
CA GLY A 35 -2.00 8.53 -4.80
C GLY A 35 -2.01 7.07 -4.33
N GLY A 36 -2.97 6.71 -3.47
CA GLY A 36 -3.20 5.31 -3.09
C GLY A 36 -1.96 4.60 -2.57
N VAL A 37 -1.56 3.54 -3.26
CA VAL A 37 -0.41 2.70 -2.84
C VAL A 37 0.92 3.47 -2.77
N ARG A 38 1.04 4.61 -3.43
CA ARG A 38 2.23 5.45 -3.32
C ARG A 38 2.44 5.98 -1.90
N GLY A 39 1.40 5.96 -1.08
CA GLY A 39 1.45 6.40 0.32
C GLY A 39 2.31 5.54 1.22
N VAL A 40 2.86 4.42 0.73
CA VAL A 40 3.86 3.64 1.49
C VAL A 40 5.10 4.48 1.81
N ILE A 41 5.37 5.51 1.02
CA ILE A 41 6.34 6.55 1.34
C ILE A 41 5.53 7.86 1.34
N PRO A 42 5.16 8.39 2.53
CA PRO A 42 4.21 9.51 2.60
C PRO A 42 4.59 10.71 1.73
N ASP A 43 5.87 11.07 1.68
CA ASP A 43 6.34 12.21 0.90
C ASP A 43 6.24 11.98 -0.61
N LYS A 44 6.03 10.75 -1.05
CA LYS A 44 5.94 10.37 -2.45
C LYS A 44 4.51 10.03 -2.88
N GLN A 45 3.54 10.18 -1.99
CA GLN A 45 2.16 9.81 -2.27
C GLN A 45 1.54 10.69 -3.35
N LYS A 46 1.79 11.97 -3.29
CA LYS A 46 1.21 12.94 -4.25
C LYS A 46 1.99 12.94 -5.57
N TYR A 47 1.24 13.06 -6.64
CA TYR A 47 1.81 13.21 -7.98
C TYR A 47 0.86 13.98 -8.90
#